data_c536783c0d32fa0d2e7228d8c528f990
#
_entry.id   c536783c0d32fa0d2e7228d8c528f990
#
_cell.length_a   1.000
_cell.length_b   1.000
_cell.length_c   1.000
_cell.angle_alpha   90.00
_cell.angle_beta   90.00
_cell.angle_gamma   90.00
#
_symmetry.space_group_name_H-M   'P 1'
#
loop_
_entity.id
_entity.type
_entity.pdbx_description
1 polymer ?
#
loop_
_entity_poly.entity_id
_entity_poly.type
_entity_poly.pdbx_seq_one_letter_code
_entity_poly.pdbx_strand_id
1 'polypeptide(L)'
;MLWQPIVFLLLFGFSITIQAQNQTKELTNLVIFVRFADDAEIDHPFASIDSMFNGRTPGVLSVYNFYDVMSYGKIHYNTFYTNNIQNGQIVSYQDSYPRGYFEPYTPDNPIGYTEPNPFIGVSMREAELLGRIVRYVDSMGLVDPDIVLDGDGDGDIDNLSFVVKGGTGAWASILWPHMEYFPHDSLDYTVTLNGVRPNTFNFEFEGSGGYFTAHVFRHEMGHSLDLPDLYHYVNYRYVSPAGYWDMMCSNYSPNHLAAIYKNKILHVSDDPIEITEDGDYTLLSVGSSPSQNCYYIRSHIDPTQWYVFEYRSQSDLFDEGIPGTGLLVARWNDTVTLDYDGMFANAFFDFYNQAHQYWIFRPGSSIDTVEGYIDFAHFSQYEGRTSFGPNTDPHPYLTDGTPENSFEITNIHANGNQLTFHVHFFDTGVEEHQMSDNVRVYPNPATDVIQVHCAGLDEPVSSVEVFDVYGKLLNIANVVENPANINVSAFAPGIYFLRLTTNQGVVTKRFVKK
;
A
#
# COMPACT_ATOMS: atom_id res chain seq x y z
N MET A 1 45.78 35.99 43.40
CA MET A 1 44.55 35.24 43.64
C MET A 1 43.61 35.54 42.52
N LEU A 2 43.58 34.68 41.54
CA LEU A 2 42.70 34.80 40.33
C LEU A 2 41.54 33.83 40.53
N TRP A 3 40.34 34.37 40.59
CA TRP A 3 39.08 33.61 40.59
C TRP A 3 38.68 33.31 39.15
N GLN A 4 38.52 32.03 38.82
CA GLN A 4 37.86 31.60 37.60
C GLN A 4 36.38 31.28 37.91
N PRO A 5 35.43 31.70 37.08
CA PRO A 5 34.04 31.29 37.23
C PRO A 5 33.82 29.91 36.58
N ILE A 6 33.25 28.99 37.36
CA ILE A 6 32.74 27.70 36.86
C ILE A 6 31.40 27.97 36.15
N VAL A 7 31.38 27.75 34.84
CA VAL A 7 30.14 27.76 34.04
C VAL A 7 29.49 26.38 34.18
N PHE A 8 28.36 26.33 34.87
CA PHE A 8 27.47 25.16 34.84
C PHE A 8 26.67 25.16 33.53
N LEU A 9 27.00 24.26 32.64
CA LEU A 9 26.16 23.94 31.46
C LEU A 9 24.99 23.06 31.94
N LEU A 10 23.80 23.65 32.07
CA LEU A 10 22.55 22.92 32.23
C LEU A 10 22.16 22.33 30.85
N LEU A 11 22.43 21.05 30.67
CA LEU A 11 21.86 20.25 29.60
C LEU A 11 20.36 20.07 29.87
N PHE A 12 19.53 20.89 29.25
CA PHE A 12 18.10 20.59 29.09
C PHE A 12 17.98 19.45 28.07
N GLY A 13 17.86 18.22 28.56
CA GLY A 13 17.40 17.10 27.79
C GLY A 13 15.92 17.34 27.41
N PHE A 14 15.67 17.72 26.18
CA PHE A 14 14.32 17.62 25.63
C PHE A 14 14.02 16.12 25.49
N SER A 15 13.31 15.58 26.46
CA SER A 15 12.56 14.34 26.25
C SER A 15 11.40 14.71 25.31
N ILE A 16 11.58 14.47 24.01
CA ILE A 16 10.47 14.40 23.09
C ILE A 16 9.75 13.11 23.48
N THR A 17 8.75 13.23 24.32
CA THR A 17 7.84 12.15 24.66
C THR A 17 7.08 11.79 23.38
N ILE A 18 7.21 10.53 23.00
CA ILE A 18 6.32 9.82 22.08
C ILE A 18 4.92 9.86 22.70
N GLN A 19 4.18 10.92 22.45
CA GLN A 19 2.77 11.09 22.83
C GLN A 19 1.83 11.17 21.60
N ALA A 20 2.36 11.01 20.38
CA ALA A 20 1.55 11.10 19.16
C ALA A 20 0.70 9.84 18.88
N GLN A 21 0.98 8.70 19.50
CA GLN A 21 0.32 7.43 19.18
C GLN A 21 -1.06 7.18 19.83
N ASN A 22 -1.53 8.05 20.73
CA ASN A 22 -2.78 7.83 21.48
C ASN A 22 -3.79 8.97 21.34
N GLN A 23 -3.65 9.88 20.42
CA GLN A 23 -4.61 10.95 20.23
C GLN A 23 -5.66 10.53 19.20
N THR A 24 -6.93 10.47 19.62
CA THR A 24 -8.08 10.30 18.72
C THR A 24 -8.16 11.52 17.81
N LYS A 25 -8.29 11.29 16.49
CA LYS A 25 -8.60 12.33 15.52
C LYS A 25 -10.11 12.46 15.40
N GLU A 26 -10.65 13.59 15.80
CA GLU A 26 -12.05 13.95 15.61
C GLU A 26 -12.16 14.80 14.34
N LEU A 27 -12.45 14.15 13.22
CA LEU A 27 -12.53 14.79 11.91
C LEU A 27 -13.96 15.17 11.57
N THR A 28 -14.12 16.25 10.83
CA THR A 28 -15.40 16.74 10.33
C THR A 28 -15.57 16.41 8.85
N ASN A 29 -16.67 15.73 8.52
CA ASN A 29 -17.17 15.66 7.16
C ASN A 29 -18.36 16.62 7.00
N LEU A 30 -18.22 17.64 6.15
CA LEU A 30 -19.35 18.52 5.82
C LEU A 30 -20.01 18.07 4.52
N VAL A 31 -21.28 17.70 4.59
CA VAL A 31 -22.06 17.28 3.42
C VAL A 31 -22.88 18.43 2.86
N ILE A 32 -22.76 18.69 1.57
CA ILE A 32 -23.58 19.63 0.80
C ILE A 32 -24.35 18.84 -0.26
N PHE A 33 -25.67 18.90 -0.20
CA PHE A 33 -26.55 18.28 -1.19
C PHE A 33 -26.70 19.18 -2.42
N VAL A 34 -26.59 18.58 -3.61
CA VAL A 34 -26.53 19.31 -4.90
C VAL A 34 -27.50 18.69 -5.89
N ARG A 35 -28.20 19.53 -6.67
CA ARG A 35 -28.97 19.13 -7.85
C ARG A 35 -28.78 20.13 -8.97
N PHE A 36 -29.00 19.68 -10.20
CA PHE A 36 -28.92 20.54 -11.38
C PHE A 36 -30.24 21.25 -11.66
N ALA A 37 -30.24 22.20 -12.60
CA ALA A 37 -31.42 23.03 -12.91
C ALA A 37 -32.65 22.22 -13.34
N ASP A 38 -32.43 21.07 -13.98
CA ASP A 38 -33.45 20.17 -14.51
C ASP A 38 -33.76 18.98 -13.59
N ASP A 39 -33.06 18.86 -12.45
CA ASP A 39 -33.33 17.81 -11.47
C ASP A 39 -34.45 18.17 -10.49
N ALA A 40 -35.24 17.17 -10.10
CA ALA A 40 -36.11 17.25 -8.94
C ALA A 40 -35.29 17.27 -7.66
N GLU A 41 -35.92 17.65 -6.52
CA GLU A 41 -35.27 17.58 -5.20
C GLU A 41 -34.90 16.14 -4.81
N ILE A 42 -33.87 16.01 -3.96
CA ILE A 42 -33.49 14.73 -3.37
C ILE A 42 -34.64 14.20 -2.51
N ASP A 43 -35.18 13.05 -2.88
CA ASP A 43 -36.38 12.46 -2.24
C ASP A 43 -35.98 11.27 -1.33
N HIS A 44 -35.02 11.51 -0.46
CA HIS A 44 -34.64 10.56 0.59
C HIS A 44 -34.93 11.14 1.97
N PRO A 45 -35.48 10.36 2.90
CA PRO A 45 -35.61 10.78 4.28
C PRO A 45 -34.24 11.12 4.86
N PHE A 46 -34.07 12.34 5.34
CA PHE A 46 -32.81 12.79 5.93
C PHE A 46 -32.28 11.83 7.00
N ALA A 47 -33.16 11.32 7.87
CA ALA A 47 -32.76 10.38 8.92
C ALA A 47 -32.09 9.10 8.38
N SER A 48 -32.44 8.67 7.16
CA SER A 48 -31.83 7.51 6.51
C SER A 48 -30.39 7.81 6.10
N ILE A 49 -30.18 8.99 5.54
CA ILE A 49 -28.86 9.48 5.14
C ILE A 49 -27.97 9.72 6.36
N ASP A 50 -28.52 10.38 7.37
CA ASP A 50 -27.79 10.62 8.62
C ASP A 50 -27.39 9.31 9.32
N SER A 51 -28.25 8.30 9.30
CA SER A 51 -27.92 6.97 9.83
C SER A 51 -26.78 6.29 9.04
N MET A 52 -26.71 6.51 7.73
CA MET A 52 -25.62 5.98 6.91
C MET A 52 -24.28 6.65 7.23
N PHE A 53 -24.27 7.95 7.49
CA PHE A 53 -23.05 8.65 7.88
C PHE A 53 -22.73 8.49 9.36
N ASN A 54 -23.67 8.82 10.24
CA ASN A 54 -23.46 9.02 11.69
C ASN A 54 -23.97 7.87 12.55
N GLY A 55 -24.50 6.78 11.96
CA GLY A 55 -25.03 5.66 12.75
C GLY A 55 -23.95 5.07 13.66
N ARG A 56 -24.20 5.05 14.98
CA ARG A 56 -23.25 4.58 16.02
C ARG A 56 -23.67 3.26 16.67
N THR A 57 -24.75 2.65 16.19
CA THR A 57 -25.17 1.33 16.68
C THR A 57 -24.12 0.30 16.24
N PRO A 58 -23.55 -0.50 17.16
CA PRO A 58 -22.58 -1.52 16.81
C PRO A 58 -23.10 -2.45 15.69
N GLY A 59 -22.28 -2.70 14.69
CA GLY A 59 -22.62 -3.53 13.54
C GLY A 59 -23.39 -2.82 12.41
N VAL A 60 -23.79 -1.56 12.57
CA VAL A 60 -24.30 -0.75 11.45
C VAL A 60 -23.15 -0.33 10.54
N LEU A 61 -23.30 -0.56 9.24
CA LEU A 61 -22.32 -0.19 8.20
C LEU A 61 -22.41 1.32 7.87
N SER A 62 -22.20 2.17 8.87
CA SER A 62 -22.09 3.62 8.68
C SER A 62 -20.65 4.03 8.38
N VAL A 63 -20.47 5.25 7.85
CA VAL A 63 -19.15 5.87 7.69
C VAL A 63 -18.46 6.00 9.05
N TYR A 64 -19.16 6.55 10.06
CA TYR A 64 -18.61 6.70 11.40
C TYR A 64 -18.13 5.36 12.00
N ASN A 65 -18.99 4.34 12.05
CA ASN A 65 -18.63 3.05 12.64
C ASN A 65 -17.49 2.36 11.87
N PHE A 66 -17.44 2.54 10.57
CA PHE A 66 -16.36 1.97 9.77
C PHE A 66 -15.01 2.55 10.19
N TYR A 67 -14.87 3.88 10.21
CA TYR A 67 -13.60 4.52 10.56
C TYR A 67 -13.23 4.31 12.03
N ASP A 68 -14.23 4.31 12.94
CA ASP A 68 -14.02 3.98 14.35
C ASP A 68 -13.44 2.58 14.52
N VAL A 69 -14.08 1.56 13.95
CA VAL A 69 -13.62 0.16 14.05
C VAL A 69 -12.31 -0.06 13.30
N MET A 70 -12.21 0.42 12.06
CA MET A 70 -11.03 0.26 11.22
C MET A 70 -9.78 0.86 11.86
N SER A 71 -9.92 1.96 12.58
CA SER A 71 -8.84 2.68 13.25
C SER A 71 -8.67 2.31 14.74
N TYR A 72 -9.41 1.32 15.24
CA TYR A 72 -9.40 0.93 16.67
C TYR A 72 -9.80 2.08 17.61
N GLY A 73 -10.80 2.88 17.21
CA GLY A 73 -11.27 4.03 17.94
C GLY A 73 -10.38 5.27 17.89
N LYS A 74 -9.49 5.37 16.92
CA LYS A 74 -8.54 6.50 16.80
C LYS A 74 -8.93 7.53 15.75
N ILE A 75 -9.83 7.21 14.82
CA ILE A 75 -10.33 8.13 13.78
C ILE A 75 -11.85 8.12 13.81
N HIS A 76 -12.43 9.28 14.05
CA HIS A 76 -13.88 9.50 14.02
C HIS A 76 -14.20 10.56 12.98
N TYR A 77 -14.98 10.20 11.97
CA TYR A 77 -15.60 11.17 11.09
C TYR A 77 -17.00 11.53 11.62
N ASN A 78 -17.14 12.76 12.10
CA ASN A 78 -18.43 13.34 12.50
C ASN A 78 -19.02 14.09 11.30
N THR A 79 -20.11 13.58 10.73
CA THR A 79 -20.72 14.18 9.54
C THR A 79 -21.73 15.24 9.95
N PHE A 80 -21.57 16.43 9.40
CA PHE A 80 -22.46 17.57 9.52
C PHE A 80 -23.06 17.91 8.15
N TYR A 81 -24.13 18.66 8.18
CA TYR A 81 -24.86 19.04 6.97
C TYR A 81 -25.09 20.53 6.96
N THR A 82 -25.19 21.10 5.77
CA THR A 82 -25.67 22.49 5.64
C THR A 82 -27.08 22.63 6.21
N ASN A 83 -27.41 23.81 6.78
CA ASN A 83 -28.68 24.09 7.47
C ASN A 83 -29.91 24.11 6.53
N ASN A 84 -29.92 23.26 5.51
CA ASN A 84 -30.96 23.15 4.50
C ASN A 84 -31.90 21.93 4.74
N ILE A 85 -32.01 21.49 5.97
CA ILE A 85 -32.95 20.41 6.32
C ILE A 85 -34.24 21.03 6.84
N GLN A 86 -35.35 20.84 6.10
CA GLN A 86 -36.65 21.38 6.48
C GLN A 86 -37.64 20.25 6.73
N ASN A 87 -38.16 20.16 7.95
CA ASN A 87 -39.10 19.12 8.35
C ASN A 87 -38.64 17.68 8.02
N GLY A 88 -37.36 17.41 8.16
CA GLY A 88 -36.75 16.11 7.81
C GLY A 88 -36.59 15.84 6.30
N GLN A 89 -36.79 16.87 5.48
CA GLN A 89 -36.53 16.83 4.04
C GLN A 89 -35.29 17.64 3.71
N ILE A 90 -34.51 17.15 2.76
CA ILE A 90 -33.35 17.87 2.21
C ILE A 90 -33.84 19.00 1.31
N VAL A 91 -33.20 20.16 1.44
CA VAL A 91 -33.32 21.26 0.47
C VAL A 91 -31.93 21.47 -0.12
N SER A 92 -31.66 20.81 -1.24
CA SER A 92 -30.36 20.85 -1.88
C SER A 92 -30.06 22.19 -2.55
N TYR A 93 -28.77 22.51 -2.71
CA TYR A 93 -28.35 23.55 -3.62
C TYR A 93 -28.80 23.20 -5.03
N GLN A 94 -29.47 24.12 -5.73
CA GLN A 94 -29.80 23.96 -7.14
C GLN A 94 -28.85 24.79 -8.01
N ASP A 95 -28.07 24.13 -8.86
CA ASP A 95 -27.23 24.83 -9.82
C ASP A 95 -28.08 25.47 -10.93
N SER A 96 -27.54 26.52 -11.55
CA SER A 96 -28.20 27.24 -12.66
C SER A 96 -28.13 26.49 -14.00
N TYR A 97 -27.22 25.53 -14.12
CA TYR A 97 -27.04 24.73 -15.32
C TYR A 97 -27.76 23.38 -15.20
N PRO A 98 -28.29 22.83 -16.31
CA PRO A 98 -28.86 21.50 -16.33
C PRO A 98 -27.76 20.44 -16.31
N ARG A 99 -28.11 19.20 -15.93
CA ARG A 99 -27.19 18.07 -15.83
C ARG A 99 -26.35 17.86 -17.08
N GLY A 100 -26.94 17.95 -18.26
CA GLY A 100 -26.24 17.79 -19.54
C GLY A 100 -25.08 18.78 -19.76
N TYR A 101 -25.06 19.93 -19.07
CA TYR A 101 -23.92 20.86 -19.11
C TYR A 101 -22.64 20.23 -18.52
N PHE A 102 -22.79 19.31 -17.56
CA PHE A 102 -21.70 18.63 -16.87
C PHE A 102 -21.40 17.24 -17.46
N GLU A 103 -22.04 16.88 -18.54
CA GLU A 103 -21.78 15.64 -19.29
C GLU A 103 -20.98 15.94 -20.58
N PRO A 104 -20.31 14.94 -21.19
CA PRO A 104 -19.61 15.13 -22.44
C PRO A 104 -20.54 15.63 -23.58
N TYR A 105 -19.99 16.43 -24.49
CA TYR A 105 -20.67 16.82 -25.72
C TYR A 105 -21.01 15.58 -26.57
N THR A 106 -22.24 15.51 -26.99
CA THR A 106 -22.71 14.61 -28.05
C THR A 106 -23.66 15.37 -28.98
N PRO A 107 -23.98 14.87 -30.18
CA PRO A 107 -25.02 15.48 -31.01
C PRO A 107 -26.37 15.61 -30.30
N ASP A 108 -26.70 14.71 -29.36
CA ASP A 108 -27.92 14.74 -28.56
C ASP A 108 -27.79 15.61 -27.30
N ASN A 109 -26.54 15.93 -26.89
CA ASN A 109 -26.23 16.82 -25.79
C ASN A 109 -25.30 17.96 -26.24
N PRO A 110 -25.81 18.94 -27.01
CA PRO A 110 -24.97 19.99 -27.59
C PRO A 110 -24.44 21.03 -26.58
N ILE A 111 -24.91 21.00 -25.35
CA ILE A 111 -24.45 21.88 -24.25
C ILE A 111 -23.33 21.23 -23.43
N GLY A 112 -23.03 19.96 -23.69
CA GLY A 112 -22.00 19.22 -22.99
C GLY A 112 -20.59 19.80 -23.16
N TYR A 113 -19.65 19.38 -22.31
CA TYR A 113 -18.27 19.85 -22.38
C TYR A 113 -17.47 19.12 -23.47
N THR A 114 -16.44 19.81 -23.98
CA THR A 114 -15.57 19.32 -25.07
C THR A 114 -14.11 19.24 -24.66
N GLU A 115 -13.80 19.37 -23.37
CA GLU A 115 -12.43 19.30 -22.86
C GLU A 115 -11.81 17.93 -23.18
N PRO A 116 -10.59 17.91 -23.74
CA PRO A 116 -10.07 16.69 -24.39
C PRO A 116 -9.51 15.64 -23.42
N ASN A 117 -9.39 15.93 -22.13
CA ASN A 117 -8.80 14.96 -21.19
C ASN A 117 -9.36 15.09 -19.77
N PRO A 118 -10.31 14.24 -19.39
CA PRO A 118 -10.84 14.20 -18.02
C PRO A 118 -9.83 13.72 -16.97
N PHE A 119 -8.67 13.18 -17.38
CA PHE A 119 -7.62 12.68 -16.46
C PHE A 119 -6.56 13.72 -16.07
N ILE A 120 -6.60 14.90 -16.64
CA ILE A 120 -5.63 15.96 -16.34
C ILE A 120 -6.35 17.13 -15.65
N GLY A 121 -6.58 16.96 -14.35
CA GLY A 121 -7.15 17.97 -13.48
C GLY A 121 -8.67 18.09 -13.55
N VAL A 122 -9.22 18.73 -12.56
CA VAL A 122 -10.64 19.09 -12.44
C VAL A 122 -11.04 19.93 -13.66
N SER A 123 -12.12 19.57 -14.34
CA SER A 123 -12.58 20.37 -15.47
C SER A 123 -12.99 21.78 -15.00
N MET A 124 -12.84 22.78 -15.87
CA MET A 124 -13.26 24.16 -15.52
C MET A 124 -14.73 24.22 -15.10
N ARG A 125 -15.60 23.40 -15.69
CA ARG A 125 -17.02 23.36 -15.32
C ARG A 125 -17.27 22.80 -13.95
N GLU A 126 -16.47 21.83 -13.52
CA GLU A 126 -16.52 21.28 -12.18
C GLU A 126 -15.97 22.29 -11.17
N ALA A 127 -14.82 22.89 -11.44
CA ALA A 127 -14.25 23.95 -10.61
C ALA A 127 -15.27 25.08 -10.39
N GLU A 128 -15.90 25.55 -11.46
CA GLU A 128 -16.94 26.58 -11.39
C GLU A 128 -18.16 26.12 -10.60
N LEU A 129 -18.59 24.86 -10.75
CA LEU A 129 -19.69 24.28 -9.98
C LEU A 129 -19.37 24.31 -8.49
N LEU A 130 -18.24 23.70 -8.09
CA LEU A 130 -17.79 23.66 -6.69
C LEU A 130 -17.65 25.06 -6.10
N GLY A 131 -17.03 25.97 -6.84
CA GLY A 131 -16.89 27.37 -6.42
C GLY A 131 -18.24 28.07 -6.22
N ARG A 132 -19.23 27.86 -7.10
CA ARG A 132 -20.59 28.41 -6.94
C ARG A 132 -21.29 27.85 -5.73
N ILE A 133 -21.18 26.54 -5.49
CA ILE A 133 -21.79 25.86 -4.34
C ILE A 133 -21.22 26.44 -3.04
N VAL A 134 -19.89 26.42 -2.88
CA VAL A 134 -19.23 26.87 -1.65
C VAL A 134 -19.56 28.34 -1.38
N ARG A 135 -19.49 29.22 -2.38
CA ARG A 135 -19.86 30.65 -2.22
C ARG A 135 -21.32 30.83 -1.83
N TYR A 136 -22.23 30.06 -2.41
CA TYR A 136 -23.64 30.11 -2.02
C TYR A 136 -23.83 29.71 -0.57
N VAL A 137 -23.26 28.58 -0.16
CA VAL A 137 -23.35 28.06 1.20
C VAL A 137 -22.80 29.06 2.21
N ASP A 138 -21.61 29.63 1.95
CA ASP A 138 -20.97 30.62 2.81
C ASP A 138 -21.78 31.92 2.88
N SER A 139 -22.17 32.47 1.71
CA SER A 139 -22.91 33.74 1.64
C SER A 139 -24.30 33.68 2.31
N MET A 140 -24.90 32.52 2.33
CA MET A 140 -26.20 32.30 2.99
C MET A 140 -26.08 31.89 4.46
N GLY A 141 -24.84 31.72 4.98
CA GLY A 141 -24.60 31.27 6.35
C GLY A 141 -25.20 29.90 6.64
N LEU A 142 -25.07 28.96 5.72
CA LEU A 142 -25.71 27.64 5.83
C LEU A 142 -24.88 26.62 6.62
N VAL A 143 -23.68 26.95 7.03
CA VAL A 143 -22.87 26.13 7.96
C VAL A 143 -23.05 26.71 9.36
N ASP A 144 -23.44 25.87 10.31
CA ASP A 144 -23.55 26.27 11.70
C ASP A 144 -22.17 26.78 12.18
N PRO A 145 -22.06 28.00 12.74
CA PRO A 145 -20.79 28.53 13.18
C PRO A 145 -20.13 27.77 14.34
N ASP A 146 -20.88 26.92 15.03
CA ASP A 146 -20.37 26.08 16.12
C ASP A 146 -19.71 24.79 15.61
N ILE A 147 -19.81 24.46 14.31
CA ILE A 147 -19.12 23.33 13.71
C ILE A 147 -17.64 23.66 13.52
N VAL A 148 -16.77 22.82 14.11
CA VAL A 148 -15.32 22.87 13.88
C VAL A 148 -15.03 22.13 12.56
N LEU A 149 -14.71 22.86 11.49
CA LEU A 149 -14.46 22.29 10.17
C LEU A 149 -13.04 21.74 10.01
N ASP A 150 -12.11 22.19 10.83
CA ASP A 150 -10.69 21.82 10.92
C ASP A 150 -10.50 21.13 12.28
N GLY A 151 -10.77 19.84 12.32
CA GLY A 151 -10.75 19.05 13.56
C GLY A 151 -9.35 18.58 13.94
N ASP A 152 -8.44 18.42 12.98
CA ASP A 152 -7.06 18.03 13.24
C ASP A 152 -6.09 19.21 13.34
N GLY A 153 -6.55 20.42 13.04
CA GLY A 153 -5.83 21.68 13.27
C GLY A 153 -4.77 22.00 12.22
N ASP A 154 -4.91 21.50 11.00
CA ASP A 154 -3.97 21.76 9.90
C ASP A 154 -4.26 23.07 9.13
N GLY A 155 -5.42 23.69 9.36
CA GLY A 155 -5.86 24.96 8.79
C GLY A 155 -6.81 24.81 7.61
N ASP A 156 -7.11 23.61 7.19
CA ASP A 156 -8.01 23.28 6.09
C ASP A 156 -9.27 22.54 6.60
N ILE A 157 -10.29 22.38 5.77
CA ILE A 157 -11.47 21.57 6.09
C ILE A 157 -11.09 20.10 5.99
N ASP A 158 -11.31 19.30 7.06
CA ASP A 158 -10.92 17.89 7.11
C ASP A 158 -11.51 17.06 5.95
N ASN A 159 -12.78 17.27 5.63
CA ASN A 159 -13.43 16.63 4.48
C ASN A 159 -14.69 17.39 4.05
N LEU A 160 -14.85 17.57 2.74
CA LEU A 160 -16.00 18.23 2.12
C LEU A 160 -16.66 17.30 1.10
N SER A 161 -17.88 16.85 1.37
CA SER A 161 -18.62 15.94 0.49
C SER A 161 -19.74 16.64 -0.26
N PHE A 162 -19.74 16.55 -1.59
CA PHE A 162 -20.83 16.99 -2.45
C PHE A 162 -21.67 15.79 -2.86
N VAL A 163 -22.91 15.74 -2.42
CA VAL A 163 -23.86 14.66 -2.75
C VAL A 163 -24.80 15.13 -3.83
N VAL A 164 -24.60 14.62 -5.03
CA VAL A 164 -25.29 15.06 -6.23
C VAL A 164 -26.52 14.18 -6.51
N LYS A 165 -27.63 14.82 -6.83
CA LYS A 165 -28.88 14.14 -7.24
C LYS A 165 -28.66 13.21 -8.41
N GLY A 166 -29.25 12.02 -8.36
CA GLY A 166 -29.24 11.05 -9.44
C GLY A 166 -28.03 10.12 -9.46
N GLY A 167 -27.85 9.41 -10.56
CA GLY A 167 -26.79 8.41 -10.71
C GLY A 167 -25.52 8.97 -11.35
N THR A 168 -24.49 8.14 -11.35
CA THR A 168 -23.20 8.41 -11.99
C THR A 168 -23.32 8.53 -13.51
N GLY A 169 -22.49 9.35 -14.11
CA GLY A 169 -22.21 9.38 -15.54
C GLY A 169 -21.18 8.33 -15.97
N ALA A 170 -20.48 8.61 -17.07
CA ALA A 170 -19.38 7.76 -17.51
C ALA A 170 -18.17 7.89 -16.56
N TRP A 171 -17.45 6.78 -16.37
CA TRP A 171 -16.21 6.78 -15.61
C TRP A 171 -15.20 7.82 -16.15
N ALA A 172 -14.48 8.47 -15.24
CA ALA A 172 -13.54 9.56 -15.54
C ALA A 172 -14.17 10.76 -16.28
N SER A 173 -15.45 11.03 -16.04
CA SER A 173 -16.12 12.26 -16.40
C SER A 173 -16.38 13.12 -15.15
N ILE A 174 -16.89 14.34 -15.29
CA ILE A 174 -17.27 15.19 -14.13
C ILE A 174 -18.27 14.45 -13.21
N LEU A 175 -19.25 13.74 -13.81
CA LEU A 175 -20.31 13.09 -13.06
C LEU A 175 -19.93 11.63 -12.69
N TRP A 176 -18.81 11.48 -11.97
CA TRP A 176 -18.33 10.20 -11.42
C TRP A 176 -17.90 10.38 -9.97
N PRO A 177 -18.08 9.39 -9.07
CA PRO A 177 -17.56 9.46 -7.71
C PRO A 177 -16.03 9.57 -7.71
N HIS A 178 -15.50 10.53 -6.98
CA HIS A 178 -14.07 10.74 -6.85
C HIS A 178 -13.74 11.67 -5.69
N MET A 179 -12.52 11.55 -5.18
CA MET A 179 -11.87 12.55 -4.35
C MET A 179 -10.81 13.31 -5.17
N GLU A 180 -10.72 14.61 -4.96
CA GLU A 180 -9.73 15.47 -5.63
C GLU A 180 -9.40 16.67 -4.73
N TYR A 181 -8.28 17.35 -5.03
CA TYR A 181 -7.96 18.63 -4.41
C TYR A 181 -8.91 19.71 -4.89
N PHE A 182 -9.33 20.58 -3.96
CA PHE A 182 -10.24 21.68 -4.31
C PHE A 182 -9.57 22.65 -5.29
N PRO A 183 -10.19 22.98 -6.44
CA PRO A 183 -9.54 23.61 -7.59
C PRO A 183 -9.37 25.13 -7.42
N HIS A 184 -8.69 25.57 -6.36
CA HIS A 184 -8.49 26.99 -6.05
C HIS A 184 -7.86 27.78 -7.20
N ASP A 185 -6.87 27.21 -7.87
CA ASP A 185 -6.13 27.86 -8.95
C ASP A 185 -6.96 28.03 -10.24
N SER A 186 -8.06 27.29 -10.35
CA SER A 186 -9.01 27.40 -11.46
C SER A 186 -10.10 28.43 -11.22
N LEU A 187 -10.12 29.04 -10.03
CA LEU A 187 -11.10 30.04 -9.63
C LEU A 187 -10.45 31.42 -9.54
N ASP A 188 -11.14 32.44 -10.08
CA ASP A 188 -10.70 33.85 -9.98
C ASP A 188 -10.89 34.48 -8.58
N TYR A 189 -11.26 33.65 -7.58
CA TYR A 189 -11.60 34.08 -6.23
C TYR A 189 -11.31 33.01 -5.18
N THR A 190 -11.02 33.45 -3.98
CA THR A 190 -10.87 32.55 -2.82
C THR A 190 -12.25 32.12 -2.31
N VAL A 191 -12.37 30.85 -1.94
CA VAL A 191 -13.54 30.27 -1.29
C VAL A 191 -13.16 29.74 0.09
N THR A 192 -14.05 29.99 1.06
CA THR A 192 -13.96 29.48 2.43
C THR A 192 -15.36 29.12 2.92
N LEU A 193 -15.45 28.30 3.95
CA LEU A 193 -16.67 28.05 4.74
C LEU A 193 -16.37 28.40 6.19
N ASN A 194 -17.12 29.31 6.77
CA ASN A 194 -16.84 29.87 8.11
C ASN A 194 -15.37 30.33 8.29
N GLY A 195 -14.72 30.76 7.20
CA GLY A 195 -13.33 31.22 7.22
C GLY A 195 -12.27 30.12 7.06
N VAL A 196 -12.65 28.83 7.02
CA VAL A 196 -11.75 27.69 6.78
C VAL A 196 -11.74 27.34 5.30
N ARG A 197 -10.56 27.01 4.76
CA ARG A 197 -10.34 26.71 3.35
C ARG A 197 -10.67 25.25 3.05
N PRO A 198 -11.44 24.90 2.02
CA PRO A 198 -11.51 23.53 1.53
C PRO A 198 -10.18 23.11 0.90
N ASN A 199 -9.65 21.95 1.27
CA ASN A 199 -8.42 21.39 0.69
C ASN A 199 -8.74 20.25 -0.28
N THR A 200 -9.49 19.25 0.20
CA THR A 200 -9.98 18.14 -0.61
C THR A 200 -11.50 18.14 -0.64
N PHE A 201 -12.07 17.45 -1.64
CA PHE A 201 -13.50 17.24 -1.71
C PHE A 201 -13.81 15.84 -2.24
N ASN A 202 -14.94 15.29 -1.81
CA ASN A 202 -15.53 14.08 -2.37
C ASN A 202 -16.75 14.47 -3.20
N PHE A 203 -16.80 13.99 -4.43
CA PHE A 203 -17.92 14.19 -5.33
C PHE A 203 -18.69 12.88 -5.47
N GLU A 204 -19.89 12.83 -4.91
CA GLU A 204 -20.64 11.61 -4.73
C GLU A 204 -22.05 11.73 -5.25
N PHE A 205 -22.74 10.61 -5.46
CA PHE A 205 -24.06 10.56 -6.06
C PHE A 205 -25.09 9.87 -5.16
N GLU A 206 -26.33 10.34 -5.29
CA GLU A 206 -27.49 9.70 -4.66
C GLU A 206 -27.65 8.21 -5.07
N GLY A 207 -27.08 7.84 -6.24
CA GLY A 207 -27.10 6.49 -6.79
C GLY A 207 -28.24 6.23 -7.75
N SER A 208 -28.03 5.31 -8.69
CA SER A 208 -29.05 4.87 -9.64
C SER A 208 -30.18 4.15 -8.89
N GLY A 209 -31.40 4.66 -8.99
CA GLY A 209 -32.57 4.10 -8.30
C GLY A 209 -32.72 4.53 -6.85
N GLY A 210 -31.95 5.55 -6.40
CA GLY A 210 -32.10 6.16 -5.09
C GLY A 210 -31.52 5.33 -3.95
N TYR A 211 -30.48 4.54 -4.19
CA TYR A 211 -29.79 3.80 -3.13
C TYR A 211 -28.49 4.52 -2.75
N PHE A 212 -28.54 5.27 -1.66
CA PHE A 212 -27.34 5.71 -0.98
C PHE A 212 -26.63 4.51 -0.37
N THR A 213 -25.34 4.40 -0.62
CA THR A 213 -24.53 3.33 -0.02
C THR A 213 -23.26 3.90 0.56
N ALA A 214 -22.95 3.53 1.81
CA ALA A 214 -21.79 4.04 2.53
C ALA A 214 -20.43 3.57 1.92
N HIS A 215 -20.43 2.59 1.03
CA HIS A 215 -19.18 1.96 0.59
C HIS A 215 -18.32 2.88 -0.28
N VAL A 216 -18.94 3.65 -1.19
CA VAL A 216 -18.20 4.63 -2.02
C VAL A 216 -17.68 5.75 -1.15
N PHE A 217 -18.55 6.33 -0.28
CA PHE A 217 -18.12 7.37 0.66
C PHE A 217 -16.92 6.95 1.53
N ARG A 218 -16.90 5.70 2.02
CA ARG A 218 -15.78 5.21 2.81
C ARG A 218 -14.49 5.16 2.01
N HIS A 219 -14.55 4.77 0.75
CA HIS A 219 -13.42 4.73 -0.16
C HIS A 219 -12.89 6.14 -0.44
N GLU A 220 -13.75 7.04 -0.92
CA GLU A 220 -13.35 8.40 -1.28
C GLU A 220 -12.85 9.20 -0.06
N MET A 221 -13.51 9.05 1.09
CA MET A 221 -13.02 9.66 2.34
C MET A 221 -11.72 9.03 2.84
N GLY A 222 -11.38 7.83 2.41
CA GLY A 222 -10.08 7.21 2.65
C GLY A 222 -8.96 7.98 1.97
N HIS A 223 -9.20 8.49 0.79
CA HIS A 223 -8.22 9.34 0.08
C HIS A 223 -7.94 10.66 0.82
N SER A 224 -8.93 11.23 1.52
CA SER A 224 -8.70 12.40 2.38
C SER A 224 -7.80 12.10 3.59
N LEU A 225 -7.46 10.83 3.82
CA LEU A 225 -6.48 10.36 4.80
C LEU A 225 -5.18 9.87 4.13
N ASP A 226 -4.88 10.31 2.92
CA ASP A 226 -3.70 9.94 2.12
C ASP A 226 -3.63 8.45 1.73
N LEU A 227 -4.74 7.71 1.79
CA LEU A 227 -4.77 6.32 1.32
C LEU A 227 -4.79 6.27 -0.21
N PRO A 228 -3.89 5.53 -0.87
CA PRO A 228 -3.88 5.41 -2.32
C PRO A 228 -4.89 4.38 -2.81
N ASP A 229 -5.32 4.51 -4.07
CA ASP A 229 -5.98 3.41 -4.76
C ASP A 229 -5.05 2.20 -4.91
N LEU A 230 -5.60 1.01 -4.72
CA LEU A 230 -4.89 -0.25 -4.90
C LEU A 230 -5.37 -1.01 -6.13
N TYR A 231 -5.86 -0.29 -7.15
CA TYR A 231 -6.25 -0.82 -8.45
C TYR A 231 -5.70 0.06 -9.58
N HIS A 232 -5.70 -0.46 -10.82
CA HIS A 232 -5.19 0.27 -11.98
C HIS A 232 -6.32 0.98 -12.72
N TYR A 233 -6.12 2.24 -13.11
CA TYR A 233 -7.09 3.03 -13.88
C TYR A 233 -7.11 2.67 -15.38
N VAL A 234 -6.07 2.06 -15.90
CA VAL A 234 -5.95 1.77 -17.32
C VAL A 234 -6.12 0.29 -17.61
N ASN A 235 -7.08 -0.04 -18.43
CA ASN A 235 -7.54 -1.39 -18.79
C ASN A 235 -6.52 -2.29 -19.50
N TYR A 236 -5.24 -2.08 -19.39
CA TYR A 236 -4.30 -2.88 -20.17
C TYR A 236 -3.89 -4.20 -19.54
N ARG A 237 -4.12 -4.39 -18.24
CA ARG A 237 -4.06 -5.70 -17.57
C ARG A 237 -4.94 -5.62 -16.32
N TYR A 238 -5.96 -6.46 -16.27
CA TYR A 238 -6.83 -6.64 -15.10
C TYR A 238 -6.05 -7.30 -13.94
N VAL A 239 -4.92 -6.70 -13.57
CA VAL A 239 -4.12 -7.20 -12.46
C VAL A 239 -4.47 -6.34 -11.25
N SER A 240 -5.17 -6.94 -10.29
CA SER A 240 -5.57 -6.28 -9.06
C SER A 240 -4.54 -6.57 -7.95
N PRO A 241 -3.82 -5.59 -7.44
CA PRO A 241 -2.83 -5.82 -6.38
C PRO A 241 -3.39 -6.41 -5.09
N ALA A 242 -4.59 -5.98 -4.68
CA ALA A 242 -5.22 -6.37 -3.42
C ALA A 242 -6.62 -7.01 -3.56
N GLY A 243 -7.34 -6.80 -4.67
CA GLY A 243 -8.67 -7.37 -4.89
C GLY A 243 -9.67 -7.00 -3.79
N TYR A 244 -10.51 -7.96 -3.40
CA TYR A 244 -11.51 -7.79 -2.32
C TYR A 244 -10.91 -7.83 -0.90
N TRP A 245 -9.60 -7.83 -0.77
CA TRP A 245 -8.92 -7.86 0.53
C TRP A 245 -8.68 -6.47 1.13
N ASP A 246 -8.84 -5.41 0.35
CA ASP A 246 -8.61 -4.04 0.81
C ASP A 246 -9.67 -3.09 0.26
N MET A 247 -10.16 -2.17 1.09
CA MET A 247 -11.17 -1.18 0.74
C MET A 247 -10.71 -0.27 -0.41
N MET A 248 -9.42 0.07 -0.44
CA MET A 248 -8.86 0.94 -1.49
C MET A 248 -8.64 0.22 -2.82
N CYS A 249 -8.86 -1.10 -2.87
CA CYS A 249 -8.88 -1.86 -4.11
C CYS A 249 -10.30 -2.20 -4.56
N SER A 250 -11.18 -2.53 -3.63
CA SER A 250 -12.58 -2.85 -3.91
C SER A 250 -13.50 -2.44 -2.78
N ASN A 251 -14.42 -1.54 -3.08
CA ASN A 251 -15.35 -0.98 -2.12
C ASN A 251 -16.74 -1.66 -2.10
N TYR A 252 -16.95 -2.74 -2.87
CA TYR A 252 -18.25 -3.41 -2.97
C TYR A 252 -18.67 -4.21 -1.72
N SER A 253 -17.69 -4.63 -0.93
CA SER A 253 -17.94 -5.36 0.33
C SER A 253 -17.33 -4.60 1.50
N PRO A 254 -17.90 -4.76 2.72
CA PRO A 254 -17.19 -4.31 3.91
C PRO A 254 -15.88 -5.08 4.02
N ASN A 255 -14.78 -4.38 4.02
CA ASN A 255 -13.43 -4.90 4.18
C ASN A 255 -12.53 -3.84 4.80
N HIS A 256 -11.62 -4.29 5.68
CA HIS A 256 -10.62 -3.41 6.27
C HIS A 256 -9.51 -3.05 5.28
N LEU A 257 -8.70 -2.06 5.65
CA LEU A 257 -7.40 -1.81 5.04
C LEU A 257 -6.42 -2.92 5.43
N ALA A 258 -5.43 -3.16 4.58
CA ALA A 258 -4.27 -3.96 4.93
C ALA A 258 -3.55 -3.39 6.17
N ALA A 259 -3.03 -4.25 7.02
CA ALA A 259 -2.39 -3.86 8.28
C ALA A 259 -1.23 -2.88 8.08
N ILE A 260 -0.48 -3.02 6.99
CA ILE A 260 0.64 -2.14 6.67
C ILE A 260 0.20 -0.70 6.40
N TYR A 261 -0.95 -0.47 5.73
CA TYR A 261 -1.50 0.87 5.49
C TYR A 261 -2.06 1.50 6.77
N LYS A 262 -2.68 0.70 7.64
CA LYS A 262 -3.11 1.16 8.98
C LYS A 262 -1.95 1.70 9.82
N ASN A 263 -0.75 1.11 9.66
CA ASN A 263 0.45 1.60 10.33
C ASN A 263 1.13 2.75 9.57
N LYS A 264 1.53 2.51 8.31
CA LYS A 264 2.41 3.41 7.55
C LYS A 264 1.76 4.74 7.17
N ILE A 265 0.46 4.74 6.91
CA ILE A 265 -0.28 5.93 6.47
C ILE A 265 -1.12 6.50 7.61
N LEU A 266 -1.98 5.68 8.20
CA LEU A 266 -2.93 6.17 9.21
C LEU A 266 -2.34 6.28 10.62
N HIS A 267 -1.25 5.59 10.91
CA HIS A 267 -0.59 5.53 12.23
C HIS A 267 -1.54 5.08 13.36
N VAL A 268 -2.50 4.19 13.05
CA VAL A 268 -3.52 3.71 14.01
C VAL A 268 -3.20 2.36 14.63
N SER A 269 -2.23 1.62 14.12
CA SER A 269 -1.75 0.35 14.69
C SER A 269 -0.28 0.46 15.14
N ASP A 270 0.15 -0.53 15.91
CA ASP A 270 1.55 -0.64 16.32
C ASP A 270 2.46 -0.89 15.10
N ASP A 271 3.74 -0.56 15.23
CA ASP A 271 4.71 -0.80 14.16
C ASP A 271 4.79 -2.28 13.79
N PRO A 272 4.89 -2.62 12.50
CA PRO A 272 5.11 -3.98 12.05
C PRO A 272 6.35 -4.59 12.71
N ILE A 273 6.25 -5.85 13.12
CA ILE A 273 7.31 -6.55 13.82
C ILE A 273 8.19 -7.30 12.82
N GLU A 274 9.48 -7.00 12.79
CA GLU A 274 10.44 -7.71 11.95
C GLU A 274 10.74 -9.10 12.50
N ILE A 275 10.61 -10.12 11.67
CA ILE A 275 11.01 -11.49 11.98
C ILE A 275 12.43 -11.69 11.46
N THR A 276 13.35 -12.00 12.37
CA THR A 276 14.78 -12.18 12.07
C THR A 276 15.35 -13.52 12.55
N GLU A 277 14.53 -14.33 13.20
CA GLU A 277 14.96 -15.60 13.78
C GLU A 277 13.94 -16.71 13.50
N ASP A 278 14.41 -17.95 13.47
CA ASP A 278 13.55 -19.13 13.42
C ASP A 278 12.65 -19.18 14.65
N GLY A 279 11.39 -19.56 14.46
CA GLY A 279 10.49 -19.69 15.60
C GLY A 279 9.03 -19.74 15.26
N ASP A 280 8.23 -19.87 16.31
CA ASP A 280 6.77 -19.81 16.23
C ASP A 280 6.28 -18.40 16.52
N TYR A 281 5.42 -17.90 15.67
CA TYR A 281 4.86 -16.54 15.74
C TYR A 281 3.34 -16.59 15.81
N THR A 282 2.77 -15.56 16.44
CA THR A 282 1.32 -15.42 16.57
C THR A 282 0.88 -14.05 16.05
N LEU A 283 -0.06 -14.03 15.13
CA LEU A 283 -0.78 -12.85 14.65
C LEU A 283 -2.14 -12.74 15.32
N LEU A 284 -2.53 -11.54 15.69
CA LEU A 284 -3.92 -11.19 15.97
C LEU A 284 -4.59 -10.69 14.69
N SER A 285 -5.91 -10.89 14.56
CA SER A 285 -6.59 -10.46 13.34
C SER A 285 -6.58 -8.93 13.20
N VAL A 286 -6.45 -8.46 11.96
CA VAL A 286 -6.40 -7.03 11.60
C VAL A 286 -7.64 -6.28 12.04
N GLY A 287 -8.80 -6.92 12.05
CA GLY A 287 -10.04 -6.29 12.49
C GLY A 287 -10.20 -6.23 14.01
N SER A 288 -9.45 -7.05 14.78
CA SER A 288 -9.66 -7.15 16.24
C SER A 288 -8.60 -6.48 17.09
N SER A 289 -7.40 -6.21 16.56
CA SER A 289 -6.29 -5.68 17.38
C SER A 289 -5.39 -4.74 16.61
N PRO A 290 -5.00 -3.58 17.22
CA PRO A 290 -3.95 -2.72 16.69
C PRO A 290 -2.54 -3.29 16.90
N SER A 291 -2.38 -4.29 17.77
CA SER A 291 -1.10 -4.86 18.18
C SER A 291 -0.92 -6.26 17.62
N GLN A 292 0.30 -6.62 17.28
CA GLN A 292 0.67 -7.95 16.75
C GLN A 292 -0.18 -8.37 15.53
N ASN A 293 -0.66 -7.43 14.74
CA ASN A 293 -1.50 -7.67 13.56
C ASN A 293 -0.70 -7.65 12.26
N CYS A 294 0.58 -7.27 12.32
CA CYS A 294 1.47 -7.15 11.17
C CYS A 294 2.88 -7.59 11.53
N TYR A 295 3.39 -8.62 10.85
CA TYR A 295 4.79 -8.99 10.86
C TYR A 295 5.39 -8.84 9.48
N TYR A 296 6.72 -8.78 9.37
CA TYR A 296 7.38 -8.79 8.09
C TYR A 296 8.76 -9.47 8.12
N ILE A 297 9.19 -9.94 6.96
CA ILE A 297 10.56 -10.40 6.69
C ILE A 297 11.11 -9.52 5.57
N ARG A 298 12.31 -8.95 5.75
CA ARG A 298 13.01 -8.27 4.67
C ARG A 298 13.55 -9.26 3.66
N SER A 299 13.47 -8.93 2.39
CA SER A 299 14.13 -9.72 1.37
C SER A 299 15.65 -9.74 1.61
N HIS A 300 16.23 -10.92 1.49
CA HIS A 300 17.69 -11.09 1.52
C HIS A 300 18.36 -10.51 0.25
N ILE A 301 17.64 -10.51 -0.86
CA ILE A 301 18.13 -10.07 -2.16
C ILE A 301 18.03 -8.54 -2.28
N ASP A 302 16.89 -7.97 -1.90
CA ASP A 302 16.61 -6.53 -1.92
C ASP A 302 15.91 -6.10 -0.62
N PRO A 303 16.66 -5.57 0.37
CA PRO A 303 16.12 -5.19 1.67
C PRO A 303 15.08 -4.07 1.65
N THR A 304 14.86 -3.40 0.51
CA THR A 304 13.80 -2.43 0.33
C THR A 304 12.43 -3.07 0.08
N GLN A 305 12.41 -4.37 -0.20
CA GLN A 305 11.21 -5.17 -0.38
C GLN A 305 11.00 -6.07 0.83
N TRP A 306 9.76 -6.06 1.36
CA TRP A 306 9.40 -6.81 2.57
C TRP A 306 8.28 -7.79 2.25
N TYR A 307 8.31 -8.96 2.87
CA TYR A 307 7.21 -9.91 2.90
C TYR A 307 6.41 -9.63 4.16
N VAL A 308 5.21 -9.11 3.99
CA VAL A 308 4.32 -8.67 5.07
C VAL A 308 3.28 -9.75 5.34
N PHE A 309 3.05 -10.04 6.61
CA PHE A 309 2.13 -11.08 7.09
C PHE A 309 1.03 -10.46 7.93
N GLU A 310 -0.21 -10.71 7.56
CA GLU A 310 -1.39 -10.28 8.31
C GLU A 310 -2.43 -11.40 8.39
N TYR A 311 -3.18 -11.44 9.50
CA TYR A 311 -4.29 -12.39 9.65
C TYR A 311 -5.62 -11.68 9.38
N ARG A 312 -6.36 -12.17 8.38
CA ARG A 312 -7.70 -11.69 8.04
C ARG A 312 -8.75 -12.71 8.46
N SER A 313 -9.85 -12.23 9.02
CA SER A 313 -10.91 -13.09 9.54
C SER A 313 -12.28 -12.58 9.17
N GLN A 314 -13.08 -13.40 8.50
CA GLN A 314 -14.49 -13.11 8.20
C GLN A 314 -15.38 -12.96 9.46
N SER A 315 -14.86 -13.27 10.65
CA SER A 315 -15.55 -13.02 11.92
C SER A 315 -15.31 -11.62 12.48
N ASP A 316 -14.38 -10.87 11.90
CA ASP A 316 -14.14 -9.47 12.28
C ASP A 316 -15.22 -8.57 11.68
N LEU A 317 -15.67 -7.59 12.45
CA LEU A 317 -16.63 -6.60 11.99
C LEU A 317 -16.01 -5.83 10.81
N PHE A 318 -16.75 -5.70 9.72
CA PHE A 318 -16.34 -5.13 8.44
C PHE A 318 -15.30 -5.95 7.66
N ASP A 319 -15.12 -7.23 7.98
CA ASP A 319 -14.39 -8.21 7.15
C ASP A 319 -15.26 -9.40 6.74
N GLU A 320 -16.57 -9.36 6.99
CA GLU A 320 -17.50 -10.46 6.63
C GLU A 320 -17.52 -10.73 5.13
N GLY A 321 -17.20 -9.72 4.31
CA GLY A 321 -17.24 -9.78 2.85
C GLY A 321 -15.92 -10.15 2.17
N ILE A 322 -14.83 -10.34 2.90
CA ILE A 322 -13.54 -10.76 2.31
C ILE A 322 -13.62 -12.21 1.78
N PRO A 323 -12.78 -12.60 0.81
CA PRO A 323 -12.87 -13.92 0.17
C PRO A 323 -12.70 -15.11 1.12
N GLY A 324 -11.99 -14.94 2.25
CA GLY A 324 -11.78 -16.05 3.19
C GLY A 324 -11.07 -15.65 4.48
N THR A 325 -10.91 -16.62 5.38
CA THR A 325 -10.20 -16.44 6.65
C THR A 325 -8.84 -17.16 6.58
N GLY A 326 -7.74 -16.43 6.87
CA GLY A 326 -6.40 -17.01 6.86
C GLY A 326 -5.28 -15.97 6.90
N LEU A 327 -4.05 -16.46 6.79
CA LEU A 327 -2.87 -15.63 6.61
C LEU A 327 -2.89 -15.02 5.21
N LEU A 328 -2.77 -13.72 5.09
CA LEU A 328 -2.35 -13.07 3.86
C LEU A 328 -0.85 -12.80 3.91
N VAL A 329 -0.21 -13.05 2.79
CA VAL A 329 1.17 -12.66 2.56
C VAL A 329 1.18 -11.65 1.43
N ALA A 330 1.75 -10.49 1.70
CA ALA A 330 1.91 -9.46 0.70
C ALA A 330 3.38 -9.03 0.60
N ARG A 331 3.76 -8.44 -0.54
CA ARG A 331 5.02 -7.73 -0.65
C ARG A 331 4.76 -6.24 -0.51
N TRP A 332 5.58 -5.58 0.29
CA TRP A 332 5.71 -4.14 0.38
C TRP A 332 7.03 -3.71 -0.24
N ASN A 333 7.03 -2.67 -1.05
CA ASN A 333 8.22 -2.10 -1.66
C ASN A 333 8.39 -0.64 -1.27
N ASP A 334 9.37 -0.36 -0.40
CA ASP A 334 9.65 0.99 0.11
C ASP A 334 10.20 1.95 -0.97
N THR A 335 10.66 1.44 -2.12
CA THR A 335 11.19 2.29 -3.20
C THR A 335 10.11 2.83 -4.12
N VAL A 336 8.92 2.23 -4.07
CA VAL A 336 7.76 2.74 -4.80
C VAL A 336 7.17 3.88 -3.98
N THR A 337 7.50 5.10 -4.38
CA THR A 337 6.87 6.29 -3.82
C THR A 337 5.50 6.49 -4.46
N LEU A 338 4.58 7.03 -3.66
CA LEU A 338 3.34 7.61 -4.16
C LEU A 338 3.71 8.63 -5.25
N ASP A 339 2.97 8.67 -6.34
CA ASP A 339 3.25 9.61 -7.42
C ASP A 339 3.01 11.06 -6.98
N TYR A 340 3.13 11.98 -7.95
CA TYR A 340 3.14 13.43 -7.77
C TYR A 340 1.99 13.99 -6.89
N ASP A 341 0.86 13.30 -6.78
CA ASP A 341 -0.32 13.76 -6.03
C ASP A 341 -0.54 12.96 -4.73
N GLY A 342 0.33 12.00 -4.41
CA GLY A 342 0.19 11.16 -3.21
C GLY A 342 -0.94 10.13 -3.26
N MET A 343 -1.69 10.07 -4.36
CA MET A 343 -2.88 9.23 -4.51
C MET A 343 -2.67 7.96 -5.34
N PHE A 344 -1.58 7.85 -6.10
CA PHE A 344 -1.52 6.92 -7.22
C PHE A 344 -0.32 5.97 -7.25
N ALA A 345 0.17 5.53 -6.10
CA ALA A 345 1.35 4.66 -6.02
C ALA A 345 1.32 3.43 -6.96
N ASN A 346 0.13 3.03 -7.40
CA ASN A 346 -0.04 1.84 -8.22
C ASN A 346 -0.89 2.06 -9.48
N ALA A 347 -1.43 3.25 -9.71
CA ALA A 347 -2.57 3.40 -10.61
C ALA A 347 -2.25 4.01 -11.98
N PHE A 348 -1.42 5.04 -12.07
CA PHE A 348 -1.42 5.89 -13.26
C PHE A 348 -0.39 5.56 -14.34
N PHE A 349 0.76 5.02 -13.99
CA PHE A 349 1.89 4.94 -14.92
C PHE A 349 2.40 3.55 -15.23
N ASP A 350 1.69 2.51 -14.85
CA ASP A 350 2.10 1.17 -15.26
C ASP A 350 1.81 0.90 -16.73
N PHE A 351 2.49 1.67 -17.54
CA PHE A 351 2.45 1.35 -18.95
C PHE A 351 3.22 0.08 -19.29
N TYR A 352 4.23 -0.37 -18.51
CA TYR A 352 5.02 -1.53 -18.94
C TYR A 352 6.02 -2.13 -17.94
N ASN A 353 6.03 -1.90 -16.65
CA ASN A 353 6.95 -2.58 -15.69
C ASN A 353 7.16 -1.81 -14.36
N GLN A 354 6.19 -1.07 -13.87
CA GLN A 354 6.35 -0.47 -12.56
C GLN A 354 6.03 -1.48 -11.47
N ALA A 355 6.90 -1.52 -10.48
CA ALA A 355 6.73 -2.32 -9.29
C ALA A 355 5.53 -1.82 -8.48
N HIS A 356 4.69 -2.71 -8.01
CA HIS A 356 3.64 -2.35 -7.06
C HIS A 356 4.27 -2.06 -5.68
N GLN A 357 3.78 -1.02 -5.01
CA GLN A 357 4.16 -0.77 -3.61
C GLN A 357 3.64 -1.90 -2.71
N TYR A 358 2.40 -2.35 -2.97
CA TYR A 358 1.75 -3.42 -2.24
C TYR A 358 1.21 -4.47 -3.21
N TRP A 359 1.52 -5.74 -2.95
CA TRP A 359 1.13 -6.87 -3.78
C TRP A 359 0.80 -8.09 -2.94
N ILE A 360 -0.42 -8.58 -3.00
CA ILE A 360 -0.82 -9.81 -2.30
C ILE A 360 -0.41 -11.04 -3.12
N PHE A 361 0.39 -11.93 -2.53
CA PHE A 361 0.76 -13.21 -3.13
C PHE A 361 -0.45 -14.13 -3.26
N ARG A 362 -0.60 -14.76 -4.41
CA ARG A 362 -1.79 -15.55 -4.79
C ARG A 362 -1.42 -16.71 -5.69
N PRO A 363 -2.18 -17.84 -5.65
CA PRO A 363 -1.91 -18.99 -6.51
C PRO A 363 -1.91 -18.61 -8.00
N GLY A 364 -0.97 -19.20 -8.75
CA GLY A 364 -0.83 -18.97 -10.19
C GLY A 364 -0.18 -17.65 -10.60
N SER A 365 0.29 -16.83 -9.65
CA SER A 365 1.07 -15.61 -9.90
C SER A 365 2.55 -15.85 -9.60
N SER A 366 3.42 -15.42 -10.50
CA SER A 366 4.88 -15.54 -10.37
C SER A 366 5.64 -14.24 -10.55
N ILE A 367 4.93 -13.17 -10.86
CA ILE A 367 5.41 -11.80 -11.02
C ILE A 367 4.19 -10.86 -10.99
N ASP A 368 4.37 -9.60 -10.64
CA ASP A 368 3.30 -8.60 -10.51
C ASP A 368 2.47 -8.35 -11.79
N THR A 369 2.90 -8.84 -12.91
CA THR A 369 2.17 -8.72 -14.19
C THR A 369 1.29 -9.93 -14.52
N VAL A 370 1.24 -10.94 -13.63
CA VAL A 370 0.41 -12.15 -13.77
C VAL A 370 -0.68 -12.11 -12.73
N GLU A 371 -1.96 -12.10 -13.17
CA GLU A 371 -3.12 -11.95 -12.29
C GLU A 371 -3.18 -13.02 -11.18
N GLY A 372 -3.13 -14.28 -11.50
CA GLY A 372 -3.36 -15.37 -10.56
C GLY A 372 -4.79 -15.36 -9.99
N TYR A 373 -4.98 -16.02 -8.84
CA TYR A 373 -6.30 -16.19 -8.21
C TYR A 373 -6.35 -15.46 -6.87
N ILE A 374 -6.60 -14.14 -6.93
CA ILE A 374 -6.57 -13.24 -5.76
C ILE A 374 -7.56 -13.63 -4.66
N ASP A 375 -8.74 -14.15 -5.00
CA ASP A 375 -9.73 -14.59 -4.02
C ASP A 375 -9.25 -15.80 -3.21
N PHE A 376 -8.27 -16.53 -3.71
CA PHE A 376 -7.63 -17.65 -3.03
C PHE A 376 -6.27 -17.29 -2.43
N ALA A 377 -5.99 -16.01 -2.20
CA ALA A 377 -4.69 -15.57 -1.68
C ALA A 377 -4.40 -16.02 -0.24
N HIS A 378 -5.44 -16.24 0.56
CA HIS A 378 -5.30 -16.60 1.97
C HIS A 378 -4.77 -18.03 2.17
N PHE A 379 -3.87 -18.18 3.12
CA PHE A 379 -3.35 -19.46 3.57
C PHE A 379 -4.17 -19.94 4.75
N SER A 380 -4.75 -21.10 4.62
CA SER A 380 -5.56 -21.73 5.68
C SER A 380 -5.58 -23.25 5.56
N GLN A 381 -5.90 -23.91 6.64
CA GLN A 381 -6.12 -25.36 6.65
C GLN A 381 -7.31 -25.77 5.79
N TYR A 382 -8.32 -24.88 5.70
CA TYR A 382 -9.51 -25.14 4.89
C TYR A 382 -9.15 -25.22 3.41
N GLU A 383 -8.29 -24.32 2.94
CA GLU A 383 -7.78 -24.31 1.56
C GLU A 383 -6.68 -25.37 1.32
N GLY A 384 -6.24 -26.07 2.35
CA GLY A 384 -5.12 -27.02 2.28
C GLY A 384 -3.77 -26.35 2.04
N ARG A 385 -3.67 -25.02 2.19
CA ARG A 385 -2.43 -24.25 2.08
C ARG A 385 -2.00 -23.79 3.47
N THR A 386 -1.00 -24.45 4.02
CA THR A 386 -0.47 -24.20 5.37
C THR A 386 1.01 -23.86 5.37
N SER A 387 1.57 -23.56 4.18
CA SER A 387 2.97 -23.15 4.02
C SER A 387 3.13 -22.15 2.88
N PHE A 388 4.14 -21.27 3.02
CA PHE A 388 4.58 -20.30 2.01
C PHE A 388 6.12 -20.32 1.99
N GLY A 389 6.70 -20.62 0.85
CA GLY A 389 8.16 -20.74 0.70
C GLY A 389 8.57 -21.04 -0.74
N PRO A 390 9.84 -21.32 -0.99
CA PRO A 390 10.39 -21.45 -2.36
C PRO A 390 9.71 -22.52 -3.23
N ASN A 391 9.11 -23.53 -2.64
CA ASN A 391 8.52 -24.68 -3.33
C ASN A 391 6.98 -24.69 -3.28
N THR A 392 6.35 -23.59 -2.91
CA THR A 392 4.88 -23.47 -2.83
C THR A 392 4.29 -22.70 -4.00
N ASP A 393 2.98 -22.76 -4.18
CA ASP A 393 2.22 -21.86 -5.05
C ASP A 393 1.14 -21.15 -4.21
N PRO A 394 1.24 -19.82 -3.99
CA PRO A 394 2.33 -18.94 -4.43
C PRO A 394 3.64 -19.19 -3.68
N HIS A 395 4.74 -18.72 -4.26
CA HIS A 395 6.06 -18.67 -3.65
C HIS A 395 6.52 -17.20 -3.48
N PRO A 396 7.51 -16.92 -2.61
CA PRO A 396 8.05 -15.58 -2.47
C PRO A 396 8.89 -15.18 -3.70
N TYR A 397 8.66 -13.96 -4.22
CA TYR A 397 9.42 -13.36 -5.31
C TYR A 397 9.46 -11.84 -5.18
N LEU A 398 10.46 -11.22 -5.80
CA LEU A 398 10.60 -9.76 -5.90
C LEU A 398 9.72 -9.18 -7.01
N THR A 399 9.63 -7.86 -7.10
CA THR A 399 8.85 -7.14 -8.12
C THR A 399 9.19 -7.52 -9.55
N ASP A 400 10.46 -7.88 -9.81
CA ASP A 400 10.96 -8.34 -11.13
C ASP A 400 10.75 -9.84 -11.38
N GLY A 401 10.13 -10.55 -10.44
CA GLY A 401 9.90 -12.00 -10.50
C GLY A 401 11.08 -12.84 -10.00
N THR A 402 12.15 -12.22 -9.51
CA THR A 402 13.29 -12.96 -8.92
C THR A 402 12.82 -13.74 -7.69
N PRO A 403 12.97 -15.08 -7.66
CA PRO A 403 12.54 -15.87 -6.51
C PRO A 403 13.35 -15.56 -5.25
N GLU A 404 12.65 -15.40 -4.11
CA GLU A 404 13.27 -15.33 -2.79
C GLU A 404 13.30 -16.70 -2.14
N ASN A 405 14.48 -17.17 -1.78
CA ASN A 405 14.70 -18.53 -1.29
C ASN A 405 15.30 -18.56 0.13
N SER A 406 15.28 -17.45 0.87
CA SER A 406 15.95 -17.33 2.17
C SER A 406 15.11 -17.80 3.34
N PHE A 407 13.80 -18.00 3.17
CA PHE A 407 12.92 -18.42 4.26
C PHE A 407 11.73 -19.27 3.77
N GLU A 408 11.12 -19.96 4.71
CA GLU A 408 9.79 -20.56 4.54
C GLU A 408 8.93 -20.35 5.78
N ILE A 409 7.63 -20.34 5.56
CA ILE A 409 6.61 -20.32 6.60
C ILE A 409 5.84 -21.63 6.52
N THR A 410 5.65 -22.26 7.67
CA THR A 410 4.95 -23.54 7.80
C THR A 410 3.97 -23.53 8.97
N ASN A 411 3.21 -24.61 9.15
CA ASN A 411 2.30 -24.78 10.28
C ASN A 411 1.29 -23.62 10.45
N ILE A 412 0.85 -23.01 9.35
CA ILE A 412 -0.15 -21.94 9.38
C ILE A 412 -1.47 -22.49 9.92
N HIS A 413 -1.89 -21.95 11.08
CA HIS A 413 -3.07 -22.44 11.81
C HIS A 413 -3.85 -21.27 12.42
N ALA A 414 -5.10 -21.07 11.95
CA ALA A 414 -6.03 -20.08 12.51
C ALA A 414 -6.87 -20.71 13.63
N ASN A 415 -7.03 -19.97 14.74
CA ASN A 415 -7.88 -20.34 15.87
C ASN A 415 -8.54 -19.09 16.49
N GLY A 416 -9.80 -18.87 16.16
CA GLY A 416 -10.54 -17.66 16.60
C GLY A 416 -9.90 -16.40 16.03
N ASN A 417 -9.57 -15.45 16.89
CA ASN A 417 -8.93 -14.17 16.51
C ASN A 417 -7.40 -14.24 16.42
N GLN A 418 -6.81 -15.41 16.49
CA GLN A 418 -5.37 -15.64 16.43
C GLN A 418 -5.01 -16.58 15.28
N LEU A 419 -3.84 -16.36 14.71
CA LEU A 419 -3.23 -17.27 13.75
C LEU A 419 -1.77 -17.50 14.15
N THR A 420 -1.37 -18.77 14.21
CA THR A 420 0.01 -19.16 14.49
C THR A 420 0.67 -19.69 13.23
N PHE A 421 1.98 -19.50 13.13
CA PHE A 421 2.81 -20.04 12.05
C PHE A 421 4.25 -20.20 12.53
N HIS A 422 5.01 -21.04 11.85
CA HIS A 422 6.44 -21.25 12.10
C HIS A 422 7.25 -20.63 10.95
N VAL A 423 8.31 -19.90 11.28
CA VAL A 423 9.28 -19.36 10.30
C VAL A 423 10.57 -20.14 10.43
N HIS A 424 11.12 -20.54 9.29
CA HIS A 424 12.44 -21.11 9.16
C HIS A 424 13.25 -20.31 8.12
N PHE A 425 14.41 -19.81 8.50
CA PHE A 425 15.35 -19.18 7.58
C PHE A 425 16.34 -20.21 7.07
N PHE A 426 16.44 -20.27 5.76
CA PHE A 426 17.48 -21.09 5.16
C PHE A 426 18.81 -20.39 5.31
N ASP A 427 19.83 -21.16 5.65
CA ASP A 427 21.20 -20.67 5.68
C ASP A 427 21.58 -20.29 4.23
N THR A 428 21.40 -18.99 3.89
CA THR A 428 21.83 -18.42 2.60
C THR A 428 23.34 -18.18 2.57
N GLY A 429 24.02 -18.42 3.70
CA GLY A 429 25.45 -18.60 3.75
C GLY A 429 25.79 -19.77 2.84
N VAL A 430 26.43 -19.50 1.72
CA VAL A 430 27.10 -20.53 0.93
C VAL A 430 27.79 -21.44 1.93
N GLU A 431 27.61 -22.75 1.86
CA GLU A 431 28.43 -23.73 2.60
C GLU A 431 29.91 -23.61 2.19
N GLU A 432 30.40 -22.39 2.10
CA GLU A 432 31.76 -22.05 1.68
C GLU A 432 32.76 -22.44 2.75
N HIS A 433 32.33 -22.55 4.04
CA HIS A 433 33.30 -22.81 5.12
C HIS A 433 33.78 -24.27 5.16
N GLN A 434 32.93 -25.27 5.02
CA GLN A 434 33.42 -26.66 5.08
C GLN A 434 34.08 -27.10 3.76
N MET A 435 33.54 -26.73 2.62
CA MET A 435 34.18 -27.04 1.34
C MET A 435 35.41 -26.17 1.06
N SER A 436 35.42 -24.91 1.51
CA SER A 436 36.55 -24.01 1.40
C SER A 436 37.80 -24.55 2.11
N ASP A 437 37.66 -25.13 3.31
CA ASP A 437 38.78 -25.69 4.06
C ASP A 437 39.42 -26.91 3.38
N ASN A 438 38.66 -27.61 2.57
CA ASN A 438 39.11 -28.75 1.79
C ASN A 438 39.82 -28.37 0.47
N VAL A 439 39.74 -27.11 0.03
CA VAL A 439 40.39 -26.62 -1.19
C VAL A 439 41.61 -25.78 -0.85
N ARG A 440 42.78 -26.22 -1.30
CA ARG A 440 44.05 -25.51 -1.12
C ARG A 440 44.63 -25.09 -2.47
N VAL A 441 45.08 -23.84 -2.55
CA VAL A 441 45.73 -23.28 -3.74
C VAL A 441 47.15 -22.91 -3.38
N TYR A 442 48.10 -23.51 -4.06
CA TYR A 442 49.53 -23.28 -3.81
C TYR A 442 50.36 -23.44 -5.11
N PRO A 443 51.56 -22.78 -5.21
CA PRO A 443 52.00 -21.74 -4.30
C PRO A 443 51.14 -20.49 -4.40
N ASN A 444 50.95 -19.80 -3.28
CA ASN A 444 50.31 -18.49 -3.23
C ASN A 444 51.14 -17.58 -2.32
N PRO A 445 51.85 -16.58 -2.89
CA PRO A 445 51.83 -16.08 -4.26
C PRO A 445 52.50 -17.04 -5.30
N ALA A 446 51.94 -17.02 -6.53
CA ALA A 446 52.35 -17.84 -7.67
C ALA A 446 53.17 -17.09 -8.70
N THR A 447 54.05 -17.81 -9.46
CA THR A 447 54.76 -17.29 -10.63
C THR A 447 54.14 -17.80 -11.94
N ASP A 448 54.25 -19.09 -12.24
CA ASP A 448 53.85 -19.63 -13.54
C ASP A 448 52.70 -20.61 -13.48
N VAL A 449 52.60 -21.36 -12.38
CA VAL A 449 51.60 -22.40 -12.17
C VAL A 449 51.08 -22.36 -10.76
N ILE A 450 49.79 -22.54 -10.60
CA ILE A 450 49.14 -22.87 -9.32
C ILE A 450 48.61 -24.29 -9.33
N GLN A 451 48.68 -24.92 -8.19
CA GLN A 451 48.06 -26.23 -7.95
C GLN A 451 46.81 -26.04 -7.09
N VAL A 452 45.73 -26.63 -7.50
CA VAL A 452 44.47 -26.67 -6.78
C VAL A 452 44.27 -28.08 -6.26
N HIS A 453 44.34 -28.23 -4.94
CA HIS A 453 44.15 -29.50 -4.27
C HIS A 453 42.82 -29.52 -3.53
N CYS A 454 42.00 -30.50 -3.81
CA CYS A 454 40.69 -30.72 -3.18
C CYS A 454 40.77 -32.00 -2.33
N ALA A 455 40.74 -31.84 -1.00
CA ALA A 455 40.77 -32.97 -0.06
C ALA A 455 39.33 -33.42 0.26
N GLY A 456 39.10 -34.74 0.32
CA GLY A 456 37.81 -35.29 0.80
C GLY A 456 36.61 -35.17 -0.16
N LEU A 457 36.85 -34.87 -1.43
CA LEU A 457 35.80 -34.94 -2.46
C LEU A 457 35.84 -36.34 -3.08
N ASP A 458 34.76 -37.05 -3.02
CA ASP A 458 34.61 -38.41 -3.58
C ASP A 458 34.53 -38.42 -5.13
N GLU A 459 34.35 -37.24 -5.74
CA GLU A 459 34.24 -37.01 -7.18
C GLU A 459 35.15 -35.89 -7.68
N PRO A 460 35.66 -35.94 -8.92
CA PRO A 460 36.55 -34.93 -9.45
C PRO A 460 35.83 -33.57 -9.62
N VAL A 461 36.55 -32.47 -9.36
CA VAL A 461 36.14 -31.12 -9.71
C VAL A 461 35.85 -31.06 -11.21
N SER A 462 34.66 -30.61 -11.59
CA SER A 462 34.27 -30.60 -13.01
C SER A 462 34.94 -29.50 -13.80
N SER A 463 35.18 -28.34 -13.19
CA SER A 463 35.87 -27.20 -13.81
C SER A 463 36.47 -26.25 -12.78
N VAL A 464 37.56 -25.59 -13.18
CA VAL A 464 38.17 -24.45 -12.49
C VAL A 464 38.20 -23.25 -13.43
N GLU A 465 37.58 -22.19 -13.01
CA GLU A 465 37.54 -20.92 -13.73
C GLU A 465 38.37 -19.88 -12.97
N VAL A 466 39.10 -19.05 -13.74
CA VAL A 466 39.95 -17.98 -13.19
C VAL A 466 39.42 -16.62 -13.61
N PHE A 467 39.22 -15.75 -12.64
CA PHE A 467 38.69 -14.38 -12.83
C PHE A 467 39.70 -13.34 -12.35
N ASP A 468 39.70 -12.17 -12.97
CA ASP A 468 40.37 -10.98 -12.44
C ASP A 468 39.51 -10.28 -11.35
N VAL A 469 40.05 -9.19 -10.79
CA VAL A 469 39.36 -8.40 -9.72
C VAL A 469 38.08 -7.70 -10.20
N TYR A 470 37.85 -7.62 -11.52
CA TYR A 470 36.64 -7.04 -12.12
C TYR A 470 35.60 -8.11 -12.50
N GLY A 471 35.85 -9.38 -12.14
CA GLY A 471 34.98 -10.51 -12.49
C GLY A 471 35.08 -10.99 -13.94
N LYS A 472 36.09 -10.53 -14.69
CA LYS A 472 36.33 -10.99 -16.06
C LYS A 472 36.93 -12.38 -16.04
N LEU A 473 36.32 -13.32 -16.74
CA LEU A 473 36.82 -14.68 -16.92
C LEU A 473 38.09 -14.65 -17.81
N LEU A 474 39.17 -15.21 -17.28
CA LEU A 474 40.48 -15.25 -17.96
C LEU A 474 40.87 -16.66 -18.44
N ASN A 475 40.47 -17.69 -17.71
CA ASN A 475 40.83 -19.08 -18.05
C ASN A 475 39.75 -20.04 -17.55
N ILE A 476 39.55 -21.15 -18.25
CA ILE A 476 38.74 -22.29 -17.83
C ILE A 476 39.59 -23.54 -17.99
N ALA A 477 39.80 -24.29 -16.92
CA ALA A 477 40.48 -25.57 -16.94
C ALA A 477 39.52 -26.69 -16.54
N ASN A 478 39.37 -27.69 -17.39
CA ASN A 478 38.72 -28.95 -17.02
C ASN A 478 39.69 -29.73 -16.14
N VAL A 479 39.24 -30.12 -14.96
CA VAL A 479 40.07 -30.80 -13.96
C VAL A 479 39.90 -32.29 -14.13
N VAL A 480 41.00 -32.94 -14.54
CA VAL A 480 41.06 -34.41 -14.75
C VAL A 480 41.90 -35.07 -13.62
N GLU A 481 42.68 -34.27 -12.87
CA GLU A 481 43.62 -34.73 -11.86
C GLU A 481 43.50 -33.90 -10.57
N ASN A 482 43.74 -34.49 -9.41
CA ASN A 482 43.83 -33.84 -8.11
C ASN A 482 45.21 -34.10 -7.49
N PRO A 483 46.11 -33.09 -7.37
CA PRO A 483 45.90 -31.66 -7.58
C PRO A 483 45.88 -31.25 -9.07
N ALA A 484 45.00 -30.31 -9.42
CA ALA A 484 44.93 -29.71 -10.73
C ALA A 484 46.00 -28.62 -10.93
N ASN A 485 46.70 -28.65 -12.10
CA ASN A 485 47.69 -27.63 -12.45
C ASN A 485 47.08 -26.57 -13.36
N ILE A 486 47.09 -25.32 -12.94
CA ILE A 486 46.57 -24.17 -13.69
C ILE A 486 47.73 -23.26 -14.08
N ASN A 487 47.95 -23.09 -15.38
CA ASN A 487 48.99 -22.19 -15.88
C ASN A 487 48.53 -20.73 -15.78
N VAL A 488 49.28 -19.92 -15.05
CA VAL A 488 49.03 -18.49 -14.83
C VAL A 488 50.20 -17.62 -15.29
N SER A 489 51.14 -18.19 -16.07
CA SER A 489 52.34 -17.48 -16.50
C SER A 489 52.04 -16.24 -17.38
N ALA A 490 50.92 -16.26 -18.12
CA ALA A 490 50.48 -15.15 -18.97
C ALA A 490 49.73 -14.03 -18.21
N PHE A 491 49.47 -14.22 -16.90
CA PHE A 491 48.74 -13.22 -16.13
C PHE A 491 49.67 -12.14 -15.59
N ALA A 492 49.17 -10.90 -15.57
CA ALA A 492 49.91 -9.79 -14.96
C ALA A 492 50.02 -9.98 -13.43
N PRO A 493 51.00 -9.41 -12.75
CA PRO A 493 51.04 -9.39 -11.29
C PRO A 493 49.75 -8.77 -10.72
N GLY A 494 49.14 -9.45 -9.78
CA GLY A 494 47.86 -9.00 -9.20
C GLY A 494 47.11 -10.07 -8.41
N ILE A 495 45.90 -9.70 -7.97
CA ILE A 495 44.98 -10.60 -7.27
C ILE A 495 44.01 -11.22 -8.27
N TYR A 496 43.77 -12.51 -8.12
CA TYR A 496 42.86 -13.30 -8.95
C TYR A 496 41.97 -14.19 -8.10
N PHE A 497 40.84 -14.59 -8.65
CA PHE A 497 39.89 -15.50 -8.02
C PHE A 497 39.75 -16.77 -8.86
N LEU A 498 39.68 -17.90 -8.14
CA LEU A 498 39.37 -19.22 -8.68
C LEU A 498 37.98 -19.60 -8.28
N ARG A 499 37.16 -20.00 -9.23
CA ARG A 499 35.86 -20.59 -9.00
C ARG A 499 35.89 -22.07 -9.38
N LEU A 500 35.68 -22.94 -8.41
CA LEU A 500 35.62 -24.38 -8.57
C LEU A 500 34.18 -24.84 -8.54
N THR A 501 33.74 -25.56 -9.54
CA THR A 501 32.41 -26.19 -9.55
C THR A 501 32.54 -27.67 -9.26
N THR A 502 31.82 -28.17 -8.29
CA THR A 502 31.75 -29.56 -7.86
C THR A 502 30.29 -30.03 -7.87
N ASN A 503 30.05 -31.30 -7.72
CA ASN A 503 28.69 -31.84 -7.52
C ASN A 503 28.06 -31.47 -6.15
N GLN A 504 28.84 -30.92 -5.21
CA GLN A 504 28.42 -30.49 -3.88
C GLN A 504 28.28 -28.97 -3.76
N GLY A 505 28.61 -28.21 -4.82
CA GLY A 505 28.51 -26.74 -4.83
C GLY A 505 29.70 -26.04 -5.50
N VAL A 506 29.79 -24.73 -5.28
CA VAL A 506 30.81 -23.86 -5.85
C VAL A 506 31.72 -23.32 -4.76
N VAL A 507 33.04 -23.39 -4.95
CA VAL A 507 34.06 -22.83 -4.03
C VAL A 507 34.85 -21.74 -4.73
N THR A 508 35.00 -20.60 -4.07
CA THR A 508 35.84 -19.48 -4.53
C THR A 508 37.09 -19.34 -3.68
N LYS A 509 38.26 -19.29 -4.31
CA LYS A 509 39.56 -19.08 -3.65
C LYS A 509 40.31 -17.93 -4.30
N ARG A 510 41.03 -17.15 -3.47
CA ARG A 510 41.88 -16.07 -3.92
C ARG A 510 43.34 -16.50 -4.01
N PHE A 511 44.05 -16.11 -5.08
CA PHE A 511 45.50 -16.21 -5.12
C PHE A 511 46.15 -14.90 -5.64
N VAL A 512 47.42 -14.76 -5.37
CA VAL A 512 48.25 -13.62 -5.81
C VAL A 512 49.24 -14.09 -6.87
N LYS A 513 49.26 -13.44 -8.01
CA LYS A 513 50.28 -13.60 -9.06
C LYS A 513 51.40 -12.58 -8.82
N LYS A 514 52.67 -13.06 -8.83
CA LYS A 514 53.89 -12.22 -8.79
C LYS A 514 54.29 -11.76 -10.16
#